data_6fba70dc9516ae44f4cbea7164c9a339
#
_entry.id   6fba70dc9516ae44f4cbea7164c9a339
#
_cell.length_a   1.000
_cell.length_b   1.000
_cell.length_c   1.000
_cell.angle_alpha   90.00
_cell.angle_beta   90.00
_cell.angle_gamma   90.00
#
_symmetry.space_group_name_H-M   'P 1'
#
loop_
_entity.id
_entity.type
_entity.pdbx_description
1 polymer ?
#
loop_
_entity_poly.entity_id
_entity_poly.type
_entity_poly.pdbx_seq_one_letter_code
_entity_poly.pdbx_strand_id
1 'polypeptide(L)'
;CTTCMACVEECPAFIDIVDTIVDLRRYLTLSEGALPSTAPQSLQNIQRAGNPWGLPPTERLKWTEGLEVPVLEEGKEVEYLYWVGCSASYDRRNQSIARSVVKILKAAGVSFAVMPEERCHGEVARRLGEEYLYQTLQQENIGNLNRYRFRKVITHCPHCFNTIKNEFPQFGGTYEVLHHSVVIEGLLREGRIKPTRPIAQTVAFHDSCYLGRYNGIFEAPREVAKSVPGLRLIELPRN
;
A
#
# COMPACT_ATOMS: atom_id res chain seq x y z
N CYS A 1 17.16 11.43 -3.49
CA CYS A 1 16.25 10.60 -4.31
C CYS A 1 15.17 10.00 -3.42
N THR A 2 13.90 10.16 -3.82
CA THR A 2 12.72 9.56 -3.16
C THR A 2 12.24 8.30 -3.90
N THR A 3 13.02 7.80 -4.84
CA THR A 3 12.69 6.64 -5.71
C THR A 3 11.38 6.80 -6.49
N CYS A 4 10.99 8.01 -6.87
CA CYS A 4 9.70 8.30 -7.53
C CYS A 4 9.67 8.03 -9.05
N MET A 5 10.79 7.62 -9.65
CA MET A 5 10.97 7.36 -11.10
C MET A 5 10.74 8.57 -12.04
N ALA A 6 10.59 9.80 -11.51
CA ALA A 6 10.43 10.97 -12.38
C ALA A 6 11.63 11.18 -13.32
N CYS A 7 12.84 10.88 -12.84
CA CYS A 7 14.06 10.96 -13.67
C CYS A 7 14.10 9.89 -14.78
N VAL A 8 13.46 8.75 -14.60
CA VAL A 8 13.33 7.70 -15.63
C VAL A 8 12.32 8.14 -16.68
N GLU A 9 11.16 8.65 -16.25
CA GLU A 9 10.09 9.15 -17.13
C GLU A 9 10.55 10.32 -18.02
N GLU A 10 11.32 11.24 -17.46
CA GLU A 10 11.85 12.42 -18.19
C GLU A 10 13.13 12.11 -18.99
N CYS A 11 13.70 10.92 -18.86
CA CYS A 11 14.92 10.54 -19.56
C CYS A 11 14.62 10.14 -21.01
N PRO A 12 15.16 10.83 -22.02
CA PRO A 12 14.89 10.46 -23.44
C PRO A 12 15.44 9.09 -23.83
N ALA A 13 16.37 8.54 -23.04
CA ALA A 13 16.94 7.20 -23.23
C ALA A 13 16.33 6.15 -22.29
N PHE A 14 15.34 6.52 -21.45
CA PHE A 14 14.67 5.65 -20.46
C PHE A 14 15.64 4.89 -19.55
N ILE A 15 16.76 5.53 -19.16
CA ILE A 15 17.74 4.91 -18.27
C ILE A 15 17.14 4.79 -16.87
N ASP A 16 17.02 3.57 -16.38
CA ASP A 16 16.62 3.31 -14.99
C ASP A 16 17.81 3.52 -14.05
N ILE A 17 17.85 4.69 -13.44
CA ILE A 17 18.86 5.06 -12.45
C ILE A 17 18.43 4.70 -11.00
N VAL A 18 17.15 4.35 -10.79
CA VAL A 18 16.62 4.16 -9.43
C VAL A 18 17.22 2.94 -8.77
N ASP A 19 17.34 1.84 -9.51
CA ASP A 19 17.96 0.61 -9.00
C ASP A 19 19.44 0.83 -8.65
N THR A 20 20.19 1.55 -9.49
CA THR A 20 21.58 1.95 -9.20
C THR A 20 21.67 2.77 -7.89
N ILE A 21 20.73 3.72 -7.69
CA ILE A 21 20.71 4.52 -6.46
C ILE A 21 20.42 3.64 -5.23
N VAL A 22 19.52 2.66 -5.35
CA VAL A 22 19.24 1.72 -4.25
C VAL A 22 20.46 0.86 -3.96
N ASP A 23 21.20 0.40 -4.97
CA ASP A 23 22.43 -0.36 -4.80
C ASP A 23 23.53 0.46 -4.13
N LEU A 24 23.71 1.71 -4.52
CA LEU A 24 24.65 2.63 -3.84
C LEU A 24 24.27 2.84 -2.35
N ARG A 25 22.97 2.98 -2.06
CA ARG A 25 22.49 3.07 -0.68
C ARG A 25 22.76 1.78 0.10
N ARG A 26 22.57 0.63 -0.54
CA ARG A 26 22.87 -0.68 0.06
C ARG A 26 24.35 -0.77 0.44
N TYR A 27 25.24 -0.34 -0.42
CA TYR A 27 26.67 -0.26 -0.10
C TYR A 27 26.94 0.68 1.08
N LEU A 28 26.40 1.91 1.03
CA LEU A 28 26.57 2.89 2.11
C LEU A 28 26.05 2.38 3.46
N THR A 29 24.88 1.75 3.46
CA THR A 29 24.23 1.26 4.69
C THR A 29 24.94 0.04 5.25
N LEU A 30 25.22 -0.97 4.42
CA LEU A 30 25.72 -2.26 4.87
C LEU A 30 27.23 -2.30 5.04
N SER A 31 28.00 -1.52 4.24
CA SER A 31 29.46 -1.53 4.29
C SER A 31 30.02 -0.36 5.07
N GLU A 32 29.43 0.83 4.96
CA GLU A 32 29.94 2.06 5.57
C GLU A 32 29.16 2.45 6.86
N GLY A 33 28.02 1.81 7.12
CA GLY A 33 27.15 2.19 8.23
C GLY A 33 26.53 3.58 8.09
N ALA A 34 26.54 4.15 6.88
CA ALA A 34 26.12 5.51 6.62
C ALA A 34 24.61 5.57 6.32
N LEU A 35 23.84 6.04 7.29
CA LEU A 35 22.41 6.26 7.21
C LEU A 35 22.04 7.72 7.55
N PRO A 36 20.96 8.28 6.96
CA PRO A 36 20.40 9.55 7.45
C PRO A 36 20.08 9.47 8.95
N SER A 37 20.32 10.54 9.70
CA SER A 37 20.25 10.55 11.18
C SER A 37 18.93 10.06 11.78
N THR A 38 17.82 10.21 11.06
CA THR A 38 16.48 9.76 11.50
C THR A 38 16.14 8.32 11.10
N ALA A 39 16.91 7.72 10.19
CA ALA A 39 16.61 6.39 9.65
C ALA A 39 16.84 5.25 10.65
N PRO A 40 17.94 5.23 11.46
CA PRO A 40 18.22 4.12 12.36
C PRO A 40 17.07 3.82 13.31
N GLN A 41 16.46 4.84 13.92
CA GLN A 41 15.35 4.65 14.84
C GLN A 41 14.13 4.03 14.14
N SER A 42 13.80 4.48 12.93
CA SER A 42 12.68 3.92 12.17
C SER A 42 12.93 2.47 11.77
N LEU A 43 14.16 2.13 11.36
CA LEU A 43 14.53 0.74 11.01
C LEU A 43 14.45 -0.18 12.24
N GLN A 44 14.96 0.26 13.41
CA GLN A 44 14.83 -0.49 14.65
C GLN A 44 13.37 -0.71 15.05
N ASN A 45 12.53 0.32 14.91
CA ASN A 45 11.10 0.22 15.19
C ASN A 45 10.43 -0.79 14.26
N ILE A 46 10.73 -0.75 12.95
CA ILE A 46 10.21 -1.72 11.98
C ILE A 46 10.64 -3.14 12.34
N GLN A 47 11.90 -3.34 12.67
CA GLN A 47 12.44 -4.64 13.06
C GLN A 47 11.75 -5.20 14.30
N ARG A 48 11.60 -4.38 15.35
CA ARG A 48 11.08 -4.82 16.66
C ARG A 48 9.56 -4.92 16.68
N ALA A 49 8.86 -3.91 16.17
CA ALA A 49 7.42 -3.73 16.30
C ALA A 49 6.64 -3.93 14.99
N GLY A 50 7.31 -4.15 13.86
CA GLY A 50 6.66 -4.29 12.56
C GLY A 50 6.04 -2.99 12.02
N ASN A 51 6.44 -1.83 12.56
CA ASN A 51 6.00 -0.51 12.08
C ASN A 51 7.04 0.57 12.40
N PRO A 52 7.12 1.67 11.61
CA PRO A 52 8.16 2.69 11.77
C PRO A 52 8.01 3.55 13.03
N TRP A 53 6.88 3.53 13.71
CA TRP A 53 6.64 4.30 14.94
C TRP A 53 7.02 3.54 16.21
N GLY A 54 7.27 2.23 16.14
CA GLY A 54 7.57 1.39 17.31
C GLY A 54 6.36 1.14 18.20
N LEU A 55 5.14 1.36 17.68
CA LEU A 55 3.91 1.13 18.42
C LEU A 55 3.63 -0.38 18.59
N PRO A 56 2.96 -0.79 19.69
CA PRO A 56 2.70 -2.20 19.97
C PRO A 56 1.94 -2.89 18.84
N PRO A 57 2.35 -4.11 18.39
CA PRO A 57 1.60 -4.89 17.40
C PRO A 57 0.14 -5.16 17.80
N THR A 58 -0.14 -5.28 19.11
CA THR A 58 -1.50 -5.45 19.66
C THR A 58 -2.44 -4.29 19.36
N GLU A 59 -1.89 -3.12 19.01
CA GLU A 59 -2.69 -1.94 18.64
C GLU A 59 -3.03 -1.90 17.15
N ARG A 60 -2.46 -2.82 16.36
CA ARG A 60 -2.61 -2.81 14.89
C ARG A 60 -4.05 -2.82 14.42
N LEU A 61 -4.95 -3.49 15.11
CA LEU A 61 -6.36 -3.59 14.75
C LEU A 61 -7.27 -2.57 15.47
N LYS A 62 -6.74 -1.66 16.30
CA LYS A 62 -7.57 -0.64 16.99
C LYS A 62 -8.38 0.25 16.05
N TRP A 63 -7.91 0.46 14.83
CA TRP A 63 -8.65 1.22 13.82
C TRP A 63 -9.99 0.59 13.44
N THR A 64 -10.19 -0.71 13.72
CA THR A 64 -11.43 -1.45 13.42
C THR A 64 -12.54 -1.23 14.44
N GLU A 65 -12.25 -0.63 15.60
CA GLU A 65 -13.23 -0.41 16.66
C GLU A 65 -14.53 0.22 16.15
N GLY A 66 -15.67 -0.44 16.46
CA GLY A 66 -17.00 -0.04 16.00
C GLY A 66 -17.30 -0.32 14.52
N LEU A 67 -16.50 -1.13 13.82
CA LEU A 67 -16.73 -1.47 12.40
C LEU A 67 -16.92 -2.96 12.14
N GLU A 68 -16.93 -3.86 13.05
CA GLU A 68 -17.09 -5.31 12.79
C GLU A 68 -16.29 -5.78 11.55
N VAL A 69 -14.98 -5.55 11.55
CA VAL A 69 -14.10 -5.94 10.43
C VAL A 69 -13.76 -7.42 10.58
N PRO A 70 -14.03 -8.26 9.56
CA PRO A 70 -13.64 -9.66 9.62
C PRO A 70 -12.12 -9.82 9.68
N VAL A 71 -11.66 -10.74 10.52
CA VAL A 71 -10.24 -11.13 10.63
C VAL A 71 -10.08 -12.48 9.94
N LEU A 72 -8.96 -12.69 9.25
CA LEU A 72 -8.65 -13.97 8.63
C LEU A 72 -8.59 -15.08 9.67
N GLU A 73 -9.19 -16.19 9.34
CA GLU A 73 -9.15 -17.43 10.12
C GLU A 73 -8.58 -18.56 9.27
N GLU A 74 -7.70 -19.38 9.85
CA GLU A 74 -7.15 -20.53 9.14
C GLU A 74 -8.29 -21.49 8.71
N GLY A 75 -8.21 -21.96 7.48
CA GLY A 75 -9.21 -22.86 6.89
C GLY A 75 -10.44 -22.17 6.30
N LYS A 76 -10.69 -20.89 6.59
CA LYS A 76 -11.76 -20.12 5.93
C LYS A 76 -11.20 -19.38 4.71
N GLU A 77 -11.95 -19.40 3.60
CA GLU A 77 -11.60 -18.67 2.37
C GLU A 77 -12.38 -17.35 2.30
N VAL A 78 -11.69 -16.30 1.90
CA VAL A 78 -12.28 -15.01 1.55
C VAL A 78 -11.91 -14.63 0.12
N GLU A 79 -12.72 -13.78 -0.50
CA GLU A 79 -12.40 -13.27 -1.83
C GLU A 79 -11.18 -12.36 -1.77
N TYR A 80 -11.15 -11.45 -0.80
CA TYR A 80 -10.07 -10.49 -0.64
C TYR A 80 -9.44 -10.51 0.74
N LEU A 81 -8.12 -10.57 0.78
CA LEU A 81 -7.35 -10.07 1.91
C LEU A 81 -7.24 -8.56 1.79
N TYR A 82 -7.72 -7.80 2.77
CA TYR A 82 -7.44 -6.37 2.83
C TYR A 82 -6.15 -6.12 3.61
N TRP A 83 -5.06 -5.87 2.87
CA TRP A 83 -3.77 -5.46 3.42
C TRP A 83 -3.83 -3.98 3.79
N VAL A 84 -3.87 -3.68 5.08
CA VAL A 84 -4.09 -2.33 5.61
C VAL A 84 -2.84 -1.47 5.55
N GLY A 85 -1.69 -2.07 5.80
CA GLY A 85 -0.41 -1.36 5.89
C GLY A 85 -0.20 -0.69 7.26
N CYS A 86 1.05 -0.41 7.58
CA CYS A 86 1.41 0.18 8.87
C CYS A 86 0.84 1.59 9.05
N SER A 87 0.81 2.41 8.00
CA SER A 87 0.33 3.77 8.09
C SER A 87 -1.15 3.83 8.51
N ALA A 88 -2.02 3.06 7.86
CA ALA A 88 -3.44 3.06 8.21
C ALA A 88 -3.78 2.26 9.47
N SER A 89 -2.84 1.46 9.98
CA SER A 89 -3.01 0.83 11.28
C SER A 89 -2.77 1.79 12.45
N TYR A 90 -1.87 2.76 12.29
CA TYR A 90 -1.38 3.56 13.42
C TYR A 90 -1.57 5.09 13.28
N ASP A 91 -1.64 5.63 12.07
CA ASP A 91 -1.87 7.07 11.86
C ASP A 91 -3.36 7.39 11.76
N ARG A 92 -3.83 8.34 12.55
CA ARG A 92 -5.27 8.70 12.66
C ARG A 92 -5.91 9.09 11.33
N ARG A 93 -5.20 9.86 10.50
CA ARG A 93 -5.73 10.27 9.19
C ARG A 93 -5.88 9.08 8.27
N ASN A 94 -4.85 8.22 8.21
CA ASN A 94 -4.86 7.04 7.36
C ASN A 94 -5.81 5.95 7.87
N GLN A 95 -6.04 5.86 9.18
CA GLN A 95 -7.09 5.04 9.77
C GLN A 95 -8.47 5.41 9.20
N SER A 96 -8.76 6.71 9.03
CA SER A 96 -10.05 7.15 8.43
C SER A 96 -10.22 6.67 6.99
N ILE A 97 -9.13 6.57 6.23
CA ILE A 97 -9.12 6.00 4.87
C ILE A 97 -9.44 4.51 4.92
N ALA A 98 -8.74 3.73 5.77
CA ALA A 98 -8.99 2.31 5.92
C ALA A 98 -10.45 2.02 6.32
N ARG A 99 -10.98 2.79 7.27
CA ARG A 99 -12.40 2.71 7.69
C ARG A 99 -13.36 3.00 6.54
N SER A 100 -13.03 3.96 5.67
CA SER A 100 -13.83 4.29 4.50
C SER A 100 -13.80 3.16 3.45
N VAL A 101 -12.63 2.58 3.20
CA VAL A 101 -12.49 1.41 2.30
C VAL A 101 -13.34 0.25 2.81
N VAL A 102 -13.27 -0.07 4.10
CA VAL A 102 -14.10 -1.13 4.71
C VAL A 102 -15.59 -0.87 4.54
N LYS A 103 -16.04 0.38 4.77
CA LYS A 103 -17.45 0.74 4.57
C LYS A 103 -17.90 0.55 3.12
N ILE A 104 -17.05 0.89 2.15
CA ILE A 104 -17.33 0.70 0.72
C ILE A 104 -17.41 -0.79 0.39
N LEU A 105 -16.44 -1.60 0.83
CA LEU A 105 -16.45 -3.05 0.59
C LEU A 105 -17.67 -3.72 1.20
N LYS A 106 -18.05 -3.35 2.43
CA LYS A 106 -19.28 -3.85 3.07
C LYS A 106 -20.54 -3.44 2.30
N ALA A 107 -20.64 -2.18 1.91
CA ALA A 107 -21.80 -1.69 1.14
C ALA A 107 -21.94 -2.40 -0.22
N ALA A 108 -20.82 -2.79 -0.83
CA ALA A 108 -20.78 -3.56 -2.07
C ALA A 108 -21.01 -5.07 -1.86
N GLY A 109 -21.15 -5.57 -0.65
CA GLY A 109 -21.28 -7.00 -0.37
C GLY A 109 -20.03 -7.81 -0.76
N VAL A 110 -18.85 -7.20 -0.67
CA VAL A 110 -17.57 -7.87 -0.97
C VAL A 110 -17.13 -8.72 0.21
N SER A 111 -16.74 -9.97 -0.04
CA SER A 111 -16.14 -10.85 0.96
C SER A 111 -14.68 -10.47 1.16
N PHE A 112 -14.33 -9.96 2.34
CA PHE A 112 -12.96 -9.60 2.70
C PHE A 112 -12.67 -9.86 4.17
N ALA A 113 -11.38 -9.94 4.51
CA ALA A 113 -10.91 -9.96 5.90
C ALA A 113 -9.53 -9.29 5.99
N VAL A 114 -9.13 -8.91 7.22
CA VAL A 114 -7.79 -8.36 7.52
C VAL A 114 -6.93 -9.41 8.21
N MET A 115 -5.61 -9.32 8.03
CA MET A 115 -4.66 -10.21 8.68
C MET A 115 -4.17 -9.60 10.01
N PRO A 116 -4.30 -10.30 11.13
CA PRO A 116 -3.90 -9.75 12.44
C PRO A 116 -2.38 -9.67 12.60
N GLU A 117 -1.62 -10.60 11.99
CA GLU A 117 -0.16 -10.66 12.07
C GLU A 117 0.56 -9.82 11.00
N GLU A 118 -0.16 -8.98 10.25
CA GLU A 118 0.44 -8.11 9.24
C GLU A 118 1.55 -7.24 9.85
N ARG A 119 2.71 -7.22 9.22
CA ARG A 119 3.84 -6.35 9.57
C ARG A 119 4.15 -5.39 8.42
N CYS A 120 4.95 -4.36 8.69
CA CYS A 120 5.49 -3.52 7.61
C CYS A 120 6.13 -4.41 6.54
N HIS A 121 5.81 -4.16 5.29
CA HIS A 121 6.40 -4.90 4.16
C HIS A 121 7.87 -4.53 3.88
N GLY A 122 8.46 -3.63 4.66
CA GLY A 122 9.90 -3.34 4.61
C GLY A 122 10.38 -2.48 3.44
N GLU A 123 9.50 -1.92 2.61
CA GLU A 123 9.90 -1.09 1.47
C GLU A 123 10.84 0.03 1.88
N VAL A 124 10.58 0.69 3.01
CA VAL A 124 11.45 1.74 3.57
C VAL A 124 12.85 1.21 3.84
N ALA A 125 12.99 -0.01 4.38
CA ALA A 125 14.28 -0.63 4.62
C ALA A 125 15.04 -0.84 3.30
N ARG A 126 14.38 -1.38 2.27
CA ARG A 126 14.99 -1.58 0.94
C ARG A 126 15.45 -0.27 0.32
N ARG A 127 14.59 0.79 0.37
CA ARG A 127 14.92 2.11 -0.20
C ARG A 127 16.04 2.83 0.55
N LEU A 128 16.27 2.48 1.81
CA LEU A 128 17.40 2.96 2.61
C LEU A 128 18.66 2.10 2.46
N GLY A 129 18.56 0.95 1.78
CA GLY A 129 19.67 0.02 1.60
C GLY A 129 19.83 -1.05 2.70
N GLU A 130 18.89 -1.11 3.66
CA GLU A 130 18.89 -2.14 4.72
C GLU A 130 18.22 -3.42 4.18
N GLU A 131 18.96 -4.13 3.33
CA GLU A 131 18.46 -5.28 2.59
C GLU A 131 18.16 -6.49 3.50
N TYR A 132 18.95 -6.71 4.57
CA TYR A 132 18.71 -7.83 5.51
C TYR A 132 17.37 -7.71 6.21
N LEU A 133 17.07 -6.52 6.74
CA LEU A 133 15.78 -6.26 7.37
C LEU A 133 14.65 -6.42 6.36
N TYR A 134 14.85 -5.91 5.14
CA TYR A 134 13.87 -6.06 4.07
C TYR A 134 13.54 -7.52 3.79
N GLN A 135 14.54 -8.35 3.52
CA GLN A 135 14.37 -9.77 3.22
C GLN A 135 13.70 -10.53 4.37
N THR A 136 14.11 -10.25 5.62
CA THR A 136 13.49 -10.85 6.79
C THR A 136 11.99 -10.55 6.84
N LEU A 137 11.61 -9.27 6.64
CA LEU A 137 10.21 -8.87 6.65
C LEU A 137 9.39 -9.49 5.49
N GLN A 138 10.03 -9.67 4.31
CA GLN A 138 9.38 -10.38 3.20
C GLN A 138 9.05 -11.82 3.59
N GLN A 139 10.04 -12.55 4.09
CA GLN A 139 9.86 -13.95 4.49
C GLN A 139 8.80 -14.11 5.59
N GLU A 140 8.82 -13.25 6.61
CA GLU A 140 7.82 -13.26 7.68
C GLU A 140 6.41 -13.02 7.14
N ASN A 141 6.23 -11.97 6.32
CA ASN A 141 4.91 -11.63 5.78
C ASN A 141 4.39 -12.70 4.81
N ILE A 142 5.25 -13.23 3.94
CA ILE A 142 4.88 -14.33 3.03
C ILE A 142 4.53 -15.58 3.81
N GLY A 143 5.31 -15.92 4.85
CA GLY A 143 5.01 -17.03 5.74
C GLY A 143 3.64 -16.91 6.42
N ASN A 144 3.30 -15.71 6.90
CA ASN A 144 2.00 -15.42 7.49
C ASN A 144 0.87 -15.49 6.44
N LEU A 145 1.06 -14.92 5.27
CA LEU A 145 0.06 -14.95 4.18
C LEU A 145 -0.27 -16.38 3.75
N ASN A 146 0.72 -17.27 3.68
CA ASN A 146 0.56 -18.65 3.23
C ASN A 146 -0.25 -19.53 4.21
N ARG A 147 -0.53 -19.06 5.42
CA ARG A 147 -1.41 -19.73 6.39
C ARG A 147 -2.90 -19.58 6.05
N TYR A 148 -3.24 -18.58 5.22
CA TYR A 148 -4.61 -18.17 4.97
C TYR A 148 -5.03 -18.45 3.51
N ARG A 149 -6.35 -18.55 3.30
CA ARG A 149 -6.94 -18.76 1.99
C ARG A 149 -7.69 -17.50 1.55
N PHE A 150 -7.18 -16.85 0.53
CA PHE A 150 -7.79 -15.71 -0.13
C PHE A 150 -7.47 -15.75 -1.62
N ARG A 151 -8.29 -15.11 -2.44
CA ARG A 151 -8.08 -15.11 -3.90
C ARG A 151 -7.21 -13.94 -4.34
N LYS A 152 -7.41 -12.76 -3.74
CA LYS A 152 -6.75 -11.52 -4.13
C LYS A 152 -6.38 -10.70 -2.90
N VAL A 153 -5.42 -9.81 -3.06
CA VAL A 153 -5.05 -8.81 -2.05
C VAL A 153 -5.55 -7.44 -2.50
N ILE A 154 -6.26 -6.72 -1.64
CA ILE A 154 -6.56 -5.30 -1.81
C ILE A 154 -5.69 -4.50 -0.87
N THR A 155 -5.13 -3.39 -1.33
CA THR A 155 -4.50 -2.40 -0.47
C THR A 155 -4.79 -0.98 -0.98
N HIS A 156 -4.84 -0.02 -0.08
CA HIS A 156 -5.01 1.39 -0.45
C HIS A 156 -3.68 2.17 -0.47
N CYS A 157 -2.60 1.56 0.01
CA CYS A 157 -1.28 2.17 0.00
C CYS A 157 -0.54 1.80 -1.29
N PRO A 158 -0.14 2.77 -2.13
CA PRO A 158 0.60 2.50 -3.37
C PRO A 158 1.95 1.79 -3.15
N HIS A 159 2.62 2.07 -2.02
CA HIS A 159 3.87 1.39 -1.65
C HIS A 159 3.63 -0.08 -1.32
N CYS A 160 2.61 -0.38 -0.49
CA CYS A 160 2.22 -1.77 -0.21
C CYS A 160 1.82 -2.51 -1.50
N PHE A 161 1.04 -1.84 -2.36
CA PHE A 161 0.63 -2.37 -3.65
C PHE A 161 1.83 -2.77 -4.50
N ASN A 162 2.78 -1.85 -4.70
CA ASN A 162 3.97 -2.11 -5.50
C ASN A 162 4.82 -3.24 -4.91
N THR A 163 5.08 -3.20 -3.61
CA THR A 163 5.96 -4.19 -2.96
C THR A 163 5.35 -5.58 -2.99
N ILE A 164 4.06 -5.73 -2.65
CA ILE A 164 3.42 -7.05 -2.65
C ILE A 164 3.29 -7.60 -4.07
N LYS A 165 2.95 -6.75 -5.05
CA LYS A 165 2.78 -7.16 -6.45
C LYS A 165 4.08 -7.49 -7.15
N ASN A 166 5.10 -6.62 -7.02
CA ASN A 166 6.28 -6.65 -7.87
C ASN A 166 7.53 -7.18 -7.17
N GLU A 167 7.60 -7.09 -5.84
CA GLU A 167 8.81 -7.44 -5.09
C GLU A 167 8.66 -8.75 -4.30
N PHE A 168 7.48 -9.08 -3.72
CA PHE A 168 7.24 -10.37 -3.04
C PHE A 168 7.49 -11.60 -3.91
N PRO A 169 7.24 -11.58 -5.24
CA PRO A 169 7.58 -12.73 -6.10
C PRO A 169 9.04 -13.15 -6.06
N GLN A 170 9.97 -12.21 -5.78
CA GLN A 170 11.39 -12.49 -5.62
C GLN A 170 11.68 -13.44 -4.43
N PHE A 171 10.73 -13.53 -3.48
CA PHE A 171 10.81 -14.35 -2.27
C PHE A 171 9.77 -15.48 -2.24
N GLY A 172 9.17 -15.79 -3.39
CA GLY A 172 8.18 -16.87 -3.52
C GLY A 172 6.74 -16.48 -3.18
N GLY A 173 6.46 -15.21 -2.88
CA GLY A 173 5.11 -14.70 -2.59
C GLY A 173 4.43 -14.14 -3.83
N THR A 174 3.72 -14.96 -4.58
CA THR A 174 3.00 -14.53 -5.79
C THR A 174 1.51 -14.42 -5.50
N TYR A 175 0.98 -13.19 -5.54
CA TYR A 175 -0.42 -12.87 -5.26
C TYR A 175 -1.01 -11.98 -6.33
N GLU A 176 -2.31 -12.12 -6.61
CA GLU A 176 -3.05 -11.11 -7.37
C GLU A 176 -3.33 -9.92 -6.46
N VAL A 177 -2.70 -8.79 -6.73
CA VAL A 177 -2.79 -7.58 -5.91
C VAL A 177 -3.51 -6.49 -6.68
N LEU A 178 -4.50 -5.88 -6.04
CA LEU A 178 -5.27 -4.77 -6.59
C LEU A 178 -5.18 -3.54 -5.67
N HIS A 179 -4.98 -2.39 -6.28
CA HIS A 179 -5.14 -1.12 -5.55
C HIS A 179 -6.62 -0.84 -5.33
N HIS A 180 -6.98 -0.29 -4.17
CA HIS A 180 -8.39 -0.05 -3.81
C HIS A 180 -9.16 0.77 -4.85
N SER A 181 -8.50 1.71 -5.53
CA SER A 181 -9.15 2.52 -6.58
C SER A 181 -9.63 1.67 -7.77
N VAL A 182 -8.86 0.65 -8.16
CA VAL A 182 -9.24 -0.27 -9.25
C VAL A 182 -10.45 -1.11 -8.83
N VAL A 183 -10.46 -1.58 -7.58
CA VAL A 183 -11.59 -2.34 -7.04
C VAL A 183 -12.85 -1.47 -6.97
N ILE A 184 -12.73 -0.26 -6.42
CA ILE A 184 -13.86 0.68 -6.29
C ILE A 184 -14.39 1.08 -7.67
N GLU A 185 -13.52 1.36 -8.65
CA GLU A 185 -13.91 1.65 -10.03
C GLU A 185 -14.70 0.48 -10.63
N GLY A 186 -14.22 -0.75 -10.45
CA GLY A 186 -14.96 -1.95 -10.88
C GLY A 186 -16.34 -2.06 -10.25
N LEU A 187 -16.46 -1.85 -8.93
CA LEU A 187 -17.73 -1.88 -8.21
C LEU A 187 -18.70 -0.79 -8.65
N LEU A 188 -18.20 0.39 -9.01
CA LEU A 188 -19.00 1.48 -9.59
C LEU A 188 -19.53 1.09 -10.97
N ARG A 189 -18.69 0.54 -11.84
CA ARG A 189 -19.04 0.11 -13.18
C ARG A 189 -20.05 -1.05 -13.17
N GLU A 190 -19.95 -1.95 -12.21
CA GLU A 190 -20.90 -3.05 -11.98
C GLU A 190 -22.21 -2.58 -11.34
N GLY A 191 -22.32 -1.32 -10.92
CA GLY A 191 -23.48 -0.77 -10.23
C GLY A 191 -23.70 -1.29 -8.81
N ARG A 192 -22.70 -1.95 -8.22
CA ARG A 192 -22.75 -2.49 -6.84
C ARG A 192 -22.69 -1.39 -5.79
N ILE A 193 -22.09 -0.26 -6.12
CA ILE A 193 -22.08 0.95 -5.30
C ILE A 193 -22.40 2.15 -6.17
N LYS A 194 -23.01 3.18 -5.54
CA LYS A 194 -23.29 4.46 -6.19
C LYS A 194 -23.14 5.58 -5.19
N PRO A 195 -22.21 6.54 -5.39
CA PRO A 195 -22.14 7.74 -4.59
C PRO A 195 -23.41 8.57 -4.76
N THR A 196 -24.08 8.90 -3.66
CA THR A 196 -25.36 9.64 -3.70
C THR A 196 -25.24 11.03 -3.09
N ARG A 197 -24.26 11.24 -2.21
CA ARG A 197 -24.06 12.53 -1.53
C ARG A 197 -23.22 13.47 -2.39
N PRO A 198 -23.74 14.63 -2.81
CA PRO A 198 -22.97 15.57 -3.60
C PRO A 198 -21.87 16.25 -2.78
N ILE A 199 -20.73 16.49 -3.42
CA ILE A 199 -19.62 17.28 -2.88
C ILE A 199 -19.30 18.38 -3.90
N ALA A 200 -19.75 19.61 -3.62
CA ALA A 200 -19.54 20.76 -4.51
C ALA A 200 -18.13 21.37 -4.29
N GLN A 201 -17.11 20.64 -4.77
CA GLN A 201 -15.72 21.07 -4.66
C GLN A 201 -14.98 20.89 -5.98
N THR A 202 -13.98 21.76 -6.21
CA THR A 202 -12.99 21.57 -7.27
C THR A 202 -11.72 21.03 -6.63
N VAL A 203 -11.22 19.90 -7.16
CA VAL A 203 -10.02 19.24 -6.65
C VAL A 203 -9.02 19.01 -7.76
N ALA A 204 -7.73 19.13 -7.46
CA ALA A 204 -6.64 18.66 -8.31
C ALA A 204 -6.23 17.26 -7.83
N PHE A 205 -5.96 16.37 -8.78
CA PHE A 205 -5.44 15.05 -8.48
C PHE A 205 -3.94 15.01 -8.78
N HIS A 206 -3.17 14.49 -7.85
CA HIS A 206 -1.73 14.23 -8.03
C HIS A 206 -1.50 12.72 -8.02
N ASP A 207 -0.92 12.22 -9.10
CA ASP A 207 -0.66 10.79 -9.23
C ASP A 207 0.40 10.31 -8.23
N SER A 208 0.08 9.24 -7.51
CA SER A 208 1.09 8.56 -6.72
C SER A 208 2.12 7.89 -7.63
N CYS A 209 3.40 8.19 -7.42
CA CYS A 209 4.48 7.64 -8.23
C CYS A 209 4.48 6.10 -8.26
N TYR A 210 4.21 5.45 -7.14
CA TYR A 210 4.16 3.98 -7.07
C TYR A 210 2.91 3.37 -7.69
N LEU A 211 1.85 4.14 -7.90
CA LEU A 211 0.66 3.70 -8.61
C LEU A 211 0.77 3.99 -10.12
N GLY A 212 1.11 5.23 -10.47
CA GLY A 212 1.24 5.67 -11.86
C GLY A 212 2.52 5.19 -12.51
N ARG A 213 3.68 5.79 -12.18
CA ARG A 213 4.95 5.53 -12.88
C ARG A 213 5.43 4.09 -12.76
N TYR A 214 5.27 3.45 -11.59
CA TYR A 214 5.68 2.05 -11.40
C TYR A 214 4.69 1.04 -11.95
N ASN A 215 3.39 1.35 -12.00
CA ASN A 215 2.36 0.35 -12.28
C ASN A 215 1.35 0.75 -13.36
N GLY A 216 1.48 1.93 -13.97
CA GLY A 216 0.63 2.38 -15.06
C GLY A 216 -0.84 2.63 -14.70
N ILE A 217 -1.16 2.80 -13.41
CA ILE A 217 -2.53 3.00 -12.94
C ILE A 217 -2.78 4.49 -12.73
N PHE A 218 -3.37 5.14 -13.72
CA PHE A 218 -3.69 6.56 -13.72
C PHE A 218 -5.22 6.80 -13.72
N GLU A 219 -5.99 6.01 -14.47
CA GLU A 219 -7.40 6.27 -14.73
C GLU A 219 -8.31 5.89 -13.56
N ALA A 220 -8.12 4.73 -12.94
CA ALA A 220 -9.02 4.23 -11.92
C ALA A 220 -9.24 5.23 -10.75
N PRO A 221 -8.21 5.91 -10.19
CA PRO A 221 -8.43 6.93 -9.17
C PRO A 221 -9.26 8.12 -9.68
N ARG A 222 -9.08 8.51 -10.95
CA ARG A 222 -9.83 9.60 -11.60
C ARG A 222 -11.30 9.24 -11.77
N GLU A 223 -11.58 8.05 -12.25
CA GLU A 223 -12.96 7.57 -12.44
C GLU A 223 -13.71 7.46 -11.11
N VAL A 224 -13.03 7.02 -10.05
CA VAL A 224 -13.59 7.04 -8.70
C VAL A 224 -13.91 8.48 -8.26
N ALA A 225 -13.00 9.43 -8.47
CA ALA A 225 -13.24 10.83 -8.12
C ALA A 225 -14.40 11.44 -8.94
N LYS A 226 -14.42 11.22 -10.25
CA LYS A 226 -15.48 11.72 -11.15
C LYS A 226 -16.86 11.12 -10.84
N SER A 227 -16.92 9.94 -10.22
CA SER A 227 -18.20 9.31 -9.84
C SER A 227 -18.94 10.05 -8.73
N VAL A 228 -18.25 10.91 -7.97
CA VAL A 228 -18.85 11.67 -6.86
C VAL A 228 -19.64 12.85 -7.39
N PRO A 229 -20.97 12.93 -7.15
CA PRO A 229 -21.81 14.01 -7.67
C PRO A 229 -21.32 15.39 -7.22
N GLY A 230 -21.22 16.35 -8.14
CA GLY A 230 -20.81 17.72 -7.86
C GLY A 230 -19.31 17.95 -7.68
N LEU A 231 -18.50 16.89 -7.65
CA LEU A 231 -17.05 17.01 -7.62
C LEU A 231 -16.52 17.37 -9.01
N ARG A 232 -15.72 18.43 -9.08
CA ARG A 232 -15.04 18.86 -10.29
C ARG A 232 -13.55 18.50 -10.19
N LEU A 233 -13.10 17.57 -11.02
CA LEU A 233 -11.69 17.21 -11.13
C LEU A 233 -10.98 18.14 -12.12
N ILE A 234 -9.82 18.68 -11.75
CA ILE A 234 -8.91 19.39 -12.64
C ILE A 234 -7.58 18.65 -12.71
N GLU A 235 -7.00 18.59 -13.89
CA GLU A 235 -5.67 18.01 -14.10
C GLU A 235 -4.60 19.06 -13.92
N LEU A 236 -3.48 18.64 -13.34
CA LEU A 236 -2.27 19.47 -13.26
C LEU A 236 -1.51 19.37 -14.58
N PRO A 237 -0.73 20.41 -14.97
CA PRO A 237 0.04 20.39 -16.22
C PRO A 237 1.09 19.26 -16.29
N ARG A 238 1.54 18.80 -15.13
CA ARG A 238 2.43 17.63 -14.95
C ARG A 238 1.98 16.88 -13.70
N ASN A 239 1.50 15.68 -13.88
CA ASN A 239 1.05 14.79 -12.81
C ASN A 239 2.12 13.78 -12.44
#